data_106848c0b1c9bbb1d76551a51785988c
#
_entry.id   106848c0b1c9bbb1d76551a51785988c
#
_cell.length_a   1.000
_cell.length_b   1.000
_cell.length_c   1.000
_cell.angle_alpha   90.00
_cell.angle_beta   90.00
_cell.angle_gamma   90.00
#
_symmetry.space_group_name_H-M   'P 1'
#
loop_
_entity.id
_entity.type
_entity.pdbx_description
1 polymer ?
#
loop_
_entity_poly.entity_id
_entity_poly.type
_entity_poly.pdbx_seq_one_letter_code
_entity_poly.pdbx_strand_id
1 'polypeptide(L)'
;MDKMTSVLWVAKQLFDRREVSGSTGNISFRDNDHIYISQSGSCFGLLDADSFAVLSLDGEIIKGKPSKEWPMHLKLYQSNDDFQAVIHTHSFYSTTFSCVENLEVKVSDLFAYTPYLKMQTKGKIHL
;
A
#
# COMPACT_ATOMS: atom_id res chain seq x y z
N MET A 1 -8.29 18.84 -3.75
CA MET A 1 -6.98 18.25 -4.15
C MET A 1 -7.30 17.07 -5.02
N ASP A 2 -6.68 16.98 -6.20
CA ASP A 2 -6.88 15.80 -7.07
C ASP A 2 -6.23 14.56 -6.47
N LYS A 3 -6.56 13.37 -7.00
CA LYS A 3 -6.09 12.08 -6.47
C LYS A 3 -4.56 11.96 -6.53
N MET A 4 -3.95 12.38 -7.65
CA MET A 4 -2.50 12.30 -7.81
C MET A 4 -1.77 13.15 -6.76
N THR A 5 -2.15 14.41 -6.61
CA THR A 5 -1.58 15.30 -5.61
C THR A 5 -1.74 14.74 -4.18
N SER A 6 -2.90 14.14 -3.88
CA SER A 6 -3.14 13.50 -2.58
C SER A 6 -2.20 12.33 -2.33
N VAL A 7 -2.01 11.48 -3.33
CA VAL A 7 -1.15 10.29 -3.23
C VAL A 7 0.33 10.69 -3.10
N LEU A 8 0.79 11.68 -3.86
CA LEU A 8 2.15 12.22 -3.73
C LEU A 8 2.41 12.78 -2.34
N TRP A 9 1.44 13.53 -1.81
CA TRP A 9 1.54 14.07 -0.45
C TRP A 9 1.61 12.96 0.60
N VAL A 10 0.74 11.93 0.50
CA VAL A 10 0.74 10.79 1.43
C VAL A 10 2.06 10.02 1.36
N ALA A 11 2.56 9.73 0.16
CA ALA A 11 3.82 9.03 -0.03
C ALA A 11 4.98 9.78 0.63
N LYS A 12 5.05 11.10 0.42
CA LYS A 12 6.06 11.93 1.05
C LYS A 12 5.94 11.95 2.57
N GLN A 13 4.72 12.02 3.13
CA GLN A 13 4.51 11.96 4.58
C GLN A 13 4.99 10.64 5.18
N LEU A 14 4.74 9.50 4.52
CA LEU A 14 5.21 8.19 4.96
C LEU A 14 6.74 8.11 4.93
N PHE A 15 7.37 8.65 3.88
CA PHE A 15 8.82 8.70 3.77
C PHE A 15 9.45 9.59 4.85
N ASP A 16 8.94 10.81 5.06
CA ASP A 16 9.45 11.76 6.05
C ASP A 16 9.31 11.22 7.48
N ARG A 17 8.28 10.41 7.74
CA ARG A 17 8.07 9.72 9.03
C ARG A 17 8.86 8.42 9.18
N ARG A 18 9.65 8.04 8.18
CA ARG A 18 10.44 6.80 8.15
C ARG A 18 9.61 5.51 8.20
N GLU A 19 8.34 5.57 7.80
CA GLU A 19 7.50 4.38 7.63
C GLU A 19 7.86 3.58 6.36
N VAL A 20 8.52 4.26 5.42
CA VAL A 20 9.07 3.70 4.19
C VAL A 20 10.48 4.25 3.98
N SER A 21 11.40 3.44 3.54
CA SER A 21 12.80 3.84 3.29
C SER A 21 13.30 3.40 1.91
N GLY A 22 14.14 4.22 1.30
CA GLY A 22 14.73 3.93 0.00
C GLY A 22 13.66 3.67 -1.07
N SER A 23 13.77 2.55 -1.77
CA SER A 23 12.82 2.10 -2.79
C SER A 23 11.91 0.97 -2.31
N THR A 24 11.76 0.81 -0.98
CA THR A 24 10.84 -0.17 -0.40
C THR A 24 9.41 0.35 -0.44
N GLY A 25 8.45 -0.58 -0.45
CA GLY A 25 7.04 -0.23 -0.51
C GLY A 25 6.57 0.20 -1.90
N ASN A 26 5.28 0.33 -2.03
CA ASN A 26 4.62 0.81 -3.25
C ASN A 26 3.23 1.36 -2.89
N ILE A 27 2.77 2.28 -3.72
CA ILE A 27 1.50 2.95 -3.52
C ILE A 27 0.74 2.99 -4.85
N SER A 28 -0.56 2.79 -4.79
CA SER A 28 -1.43 2.91 -5.94
C SER A 28 -2.74 3.60 -5.60
N PHE A 29 -3.41 4.09 -6.62
CA PHE A 29 -4.78 4.59 -6.53
C PHE A 29 -5.56 4.22 -7.79
N ARG A 30 -6.87 4.09 -7.61
CA ARG A 30 -7.83 3.88 -8.71
C ARG A 30 -8.37 5.22 -9.18
N ASP A 31 -8.38 5.43 -10.49
CA ASP A 31 -9.08 6.52 -11.13
C ASP A 31 -9.90 5.99 -12.30
N ASN A 32 -11.22 5.99 -12.14
CA ASN A 32 -12.17 5.33 -13.05
C ASN A 32 -11.78 3.85 -13.26
N ASP A 33 -11.51 3.44 -14.50
CA ASP A 33 -11.17 2.08 -14.90
C ASP A 33 -9.66 1.82 -14.93
N HIS A 34 -8.86 2.75 -14.39
CA HIS A 34 -7.40 2.64 -14.38
C HIS A 34 -6.84 2.59 -12.97
N ILE A 35 -5.75 1.86 -12.82
CA ILE A 35 -4.91 1.82 -11.63
C ILE A 35 -3.60 2.53 -11.95
N TYR A 36 -3.27 3.52 -11.14
CA TYR A 36 -1.99 4.20 -11.13
C TYR A 36 -1.16 3.62 -9.98
N ILE A 37 -0.01 3.03 -10.29
CA ILE A 37 0.87 2.40 -9.29
C ILE A 37 2.30 2.94 -9.43
N SER A 38 2.97 3.20 -8.31
CA SER A 38 4.38 3.60 -8.32
C SER A 38 5.24 2.61 -9.10
N GLN A 39 6.13 3.14 -9.95
CA GLN A 39 7.00 2.33 -10.80
C GLN A 39 8.02 1.55 -9.98
N SER A 40 8.52 0.46 -10.57
CA SER A 40 9.56 -0.38 -9.95
C SER A 40 10.82 0.42 -9.67
N GLY A 41 11.29 0.37 -8.43
CA GLY A 41 12.50 1.06 -7.97
C GLY A 41 12.31 2.53 -7.61
N SER A 42 11.08 3.05 -7.65
CA SER A 42 10.78 4.42 -7.21
C SER A 42 10.90 4.58 -5.68
N CYS A 43 11.16 5.80 -5.24
CA CYS A 43 11.28 6.16 -3.83
C CYS A 43 10.14 7.11 -3.44
N PHE A 44 9.43 6.80 -2.36
CA PHE A 44 8.28 7.59 -1.90
C PHE A 44 8.60 9.07 -1.65
N GLY A 45 9.83 9.37 -1.24
CA GLY A 45 10.27 10.74 -1.02
C GLY A 45 10.50 11.55 -2.30
N LEU A 46 10.56 10.89 -3.46
CA LEU A 46 10.91 11.48 -4.75
C LEU A 46 9.83 11.26 -5.83
N LEU A 47 8.65 10.75 -5.46
CA LEU A 47 7.57 10.51 -6.41
C LEU A 47 7.05 11.83 -7.01
N ASP A 48 6.80 11.78 -8.29
CA ASP A 48 6.07 12.78 -9.08
C ASP A 48 5.01 12.11 -9.96
N ALA A 49 4.31 12.86 -10.78
CA ALA A 49 3.26 12.31 -11.66
C ALA A 49 3.80 11.30 -12.69
N ASP A 50 5.05 11.45 -13.12
CA ASP A 50 5.68 10.53 -14.08
C ASP A 50 6.22 9.26 -13.41
N SER A 51 6.24 9.22 -12.10
CA SER A 51 6.66 8.06 -11.31
C SER A 51 5.62 6.94 -11.24
N PHE A 52 4.48 7.06 -11.95
CA PHE A 52 3.41 6.07 -11.94
C PHE A 52 3.28 5.33 -13.27
N ALA A 53 3.17 4.02 -13.17
CA ALA A 53 2.69 3.17 -14.26
C ALA A 53 1.16 3.12 -14.23
N VAL A 54 0.55 2.83 -15.38
CA VAL A 54 -0.91 2.76 -15.54
C VAL A 54 -1.30 1.37 -16.00
N LEU A 55 -2.28 0.78 -15.32
CA LEU A 55 -2.86 -0.51 -15.65
C LEU A 55 -4.38 -0.39 -15.80
N SER A 56 -4.98 -1.28 -16.59
CA SER A 56 -6.42 -1.52 -16.56
C SER A 56 -6.83 -2.36 -15.35
N LEU A 57 -8.12 -2.39 -15.03
CA LEU A 57 -8.68 -3.30 -14.00
C LEU A 57 -8.62 -4.78 -14.41
N ASP A 58 -8.36 -5.08 -15.70
CA ASP A 58 -8.14 -6.45 -16.19
C ASP A 58 -6.66 -6.87 -16.10
N GLY A 59 -5.76 -5.95 -15.70
CA GLY A 59 -4.34 -6.23 -15.51
C GLY A 59 -3.47 -5.98 -16.74
N GLU A 60 -3.98 -5.29 -17.77
CA GLU A 60 -3.17 -4.85 -18.90
C GLU A 60 -2.30 -3.67 -18.49
N ILE A 61 -1.00 -3.73 -18.76
CA ILE A 61 -0.08 -2.61 -18.53
C ILE A 61 -0.18 -1.65 -19.71
N ILE A 62 -0.77 -0.48 -19.46
CA ILE A 62 -1.00 0.55 -20.47
C ILE A 62 0.23 1.45 -20.63
N LYS A 63 0.87 1.81 -19.50
CA LYS A 63 2.02 2.72 -19.49
C LYS A 63 2.99 2.39 -18.37
N GLY A 64 4.28 2.51 -18.65
CA GLY A 64 5.33 2.46 -17.66
C GLY A 64 5.71 1.04 -17.19
N LYS A 65 6.51 0.97 -16.14
CA LYS A 65 6.98 -0.29 -15.53
C LYS A 65 6.48 -0.35 -14.09
N PRO A 66 5.35 -1.00 -13.82
CA PRO A 66 4.78 -1.03 -12.47
C PRO A 66 5.70 -1.71 -11.45
N SER A 67 5.53 -1.41 -10.17
CA SER A 67 6.10 -2.20 -9.08
C SER A 67 5.85 -3.68 -9.31
N LYS A 68 6.78 -4.55 -8.94
CA LYS A 68 6.64 -6.01 -9.08
C LYS A 68 5.42 -6.58 -8.34
N GLU A 69 4.92 -5.84 -7.36
CA GLU A 69 3.77 -6.24 -6.53
C GLU A 69 2.42 -5.75 -7.07
N TRP A 70 2.40 -5.20 -8.29
CA TRP A 70 1.16 -4.76 -8.92
C TRP A 70 0.04 -5.83 -8.95
N PRO A 71 0.34 -7.15 -9.05
CA PRO A 71 -0.73 -8.16 -9.03
C PRO A 71 -1.49 -8.20 -7.70
N MET A 72 -0.80 -7.95 -6.57
CA MET A 72 -1.44 -7.84 -5.24
C MET A 72 -2.38 -6.64 -5.20
N HIS A 73 -1.92 -5.47 -5.66
CA HIS A 73 -2.74 -4.26 -5.72
C HIS A 73 -3.99 -4.47 -6.60
N LEU A 74 -3.80 -5.04 -7.79
CA LEU A 74 -4.89 -5.34 -8.72
C LEU A 74 -5.93 -6.25 -8.06
N LYS A 75 -5.47 -7.30 -7.39
CA LYS A 75 -6.36 -8.26 -6.72
C LYS A 75 -7.21 -7.59 -5.64
N LEU A 76 -6.65 -6.65 -4.90
CA LEU A 76 -7.39 -5.87 -3.90
C LEU A 76 -8.49 -5.02 -4.57
N TYR A 77 -8.19 -4.29 -5.64
CA TYR A 77 -9.20 -3.51 -6.37
C TYR A 77 -10.29 -4.38 -6.99
N GLN A 78 -9.95 -5.57 -7.50
CA GLN A 78 -10.91 -6.53 -8.04
C GLN A 78 -11.79 -7.17 -6.94
N SER A 79 -11.32 -7.21 -5.71
CA SER A 79 -12.06 -7.84 -4.60
C SER A 79 -13.11 -6.93 -3.98
N ASN A 80 -12.97 -5.61 -4.13
CA ASN A 80 -13.90 -4.64 -3.56
C ASN A 80 -13.81 -3.29 -4.31
N ASP A 81 -14.91 -2.88 -4.90
CA ASP A 81 -15.03 -1.62 -5.65
C ASP A 81 -14.87 -0.36 -4.80
N ASP A 82 -15.05 -0.46 -3.48
CA ASP A 82 -14.86 0.65 -2.54
C ASP A 82 -13.38 1.00 -2.32
N PHE A 83 -12.46 0.10 -2.68
CA PHE A 83 -11.04 0.37 -2.55
C PHE A 83 -10.59 1.38 -3.59
N GLN A 84 -10.14 2.55 -3.12
CA GLN A 84 -9.70 3.65 -3.97
C GLN A 84 -8.19 3.86 -3.94
N ALA A 85 -7.50 3.35 -2.93
CA ALA A 85 -6.05 3.39 -2.82
C ALA A 85 -5.52 2.17 -2.06
N VAL A 86 -4.30 1.76 -2.40
CA VAL A 86 -3.55 0.70 -1.70
C VAL A 86 -2.16 1.22 -1.38
N ILE A 87 -1.76 1.07 -0.14
CA ILE A 87 -0.42 1.43 0.35
C ILE A 87 0.22 0.17 0.93
N HIS A 88 1.34 -0.23 0.35
CA HIS A 88 2.16 -1.32 0.85
C HIS A 88 3.45 -0.76 1.44
N THR A 89 3.70 -1.06 2.70
CA THR A 89 4.91 -0.65 3.41
C THR A 89 5.59 -1.87 4.04
N HIS A 90 6.89 -1.75 4.29
CA HIS A 90 7.65 -2.72 5.06
C HIS A 90 7.89 -2.16 6.46
N SER A 91 6.82 -2.01 7.23
CA SER A 91 6.90 -1.54 8.61
C SER A 91 7.84 -2.43 9.42
N PHE A 92 8.78 -1.82 10.14
CA PHE A 92 9.79 -2.54 10.92
C PHE A 92 9.16 -3.57 11.87
N TYR A 93 8.16 -3.16 12.63
CA TYR A 93 7.51 -4.04 13.60
C TYR A 93 6.73 -5.19 12.93
N SER A 94 5.95 -4.89 11.87
CA SER A 94 5.19 -5.92 11.15
C SER A 94 6.12 -6.92 10.47
N THR A 95 7.21 -6.44 9.86
CA THR A 95 8.22 -7.30 9.21
C THR A 95 8.95 -8.16 10.25
N THR A 96 9.38 -7.57 11.37
CA THR A 96 10.01 -8.33 12.47
C THR A 96 9.06 -9.39 13.00
N PHE A 97 7.80 -9.02 13.20
CA PHE A 97 6.78 -9.94 13.70
C PHE A 97 6.56 -11.12 12.75
N SER A 98 6.53 -10.88 11.44
CA SER A 98 6.35 -11.95 10.44
C SER A 98 7.54 -12.92 10.33
N CYS A 99 8.72 -12.53 10.83
CA CYS A 99 9.93 -13.36 10.82
C CYS A 99 10.07 -14.24 12.09
N VAL A 100 9.21 -14.09 13.08
CA VAL A 100 9.30 -14.88 14.33
C VAL A 100 8.57 -16.20 14.15
N GLU A 101 9.31 -17.32 14.23
CA GLU A 101 8.72 -18.65 14.21
C GLU A 101 7.95 -18.93 15.51
N ASN A 102 6.85 -19.66 15.41
CA ASN A 102 6.02 -20.10 16.53
C ASN A 102 5.42 -18.97 17.41
N LEU A 103 5.12 -17.84 16.76
CA LEU A 103 4.49 -16.73 17.46
C LEU A 103 3.01 -17.06 17.75
N GLU A 104 2.70 -17.55 18.94
CA GLU A 104 1.33 -17.74 19.42
C GLU A 104 0.69 -16.40 19.84
N VAL A 105 0.72 -15.41 18.96
CA VAL A 105 0.00 -14.15 19.21
C VAL A 105 -1.41 -14.28 18.69
N LYS A 106 -2.36 -14.20 19.58
CA LYS A 106 -3.76 -14.09 19.18
C LYS A 106 -4.00 -12.68 18.64
N VAL A 107 -4.69 -12.58 17.52
CA VAL A 107 -5.10 -11.27 16.96
C VAL A 107 -5.83 -10.41 17.99
N SER A 108 -6.55 -11.05 18.94
CA SER A 108 -7.17 -10.39 20.09
C SER A 108 -6.19 -9.60 20.95
N ASP A 109 -4.95 -10.07 21.09
CA ASP A 109 -3.95 -9.45 21.95
C ASP A 109 -3.41 -8.16 21.33
N LEU A 110 -3.33 -8.10 20.00
CA LEU A 110 -2.99 -6.86 19.28
C LEU A 110 -4.04 -5.76 19.49
N PHE A 111 -5.31 -6.14 19.62
CA PHE A 111 -6.39 -5.18 19.87
C PHE A 111 -6.42 -4.66 21.30
N ALA A 112 -5.77 -5.34 22.25
CA ALA A 112 -5.70 -4.90 23.65
C ALA A 112 -4.92 -3.58 23.81
N TYR A 113 -3.98 -3.31 22.89
CA TYR A 113 -3.14 -2.10 22.95
C TYR A 113 -3.81 -0.85 22.38
N THR A 114 -4.78 -0.99 21.49
CA THR A 114 -5.48 0.17 20.93
C THR A 114 -6.88 -0.19 20.41
N PRO A 115 -7.93 0.32 21.07
CA PRO A 115 -9.30 0.19 20.58
C PRO A 115 -9.51 0.76 19.17
N TYR A 116 -8.70 1.76 18.80
CA TYR A 116 -8.72 2.40 17.49
C TYR A 116 -8.39 1.40 16.36
N LEU A 117 -7.37 0.55 16.55
CA LEU A 117 -7.01 -0.48 15.57
C LEU A 117 -8.18 -1.45 15.33
N LYS A 118 -8.83 -1.92 16.41
CA LYS A 118 -10.00 -2.78 16.30
C LYS A 118 -11.14 -2.12 15.53
N MET A 119 -11.39 -0.85 15.78
CA MET A 119 -12.43 -0.07 15.10
C MET A 119 -12.12 0.07 13.61
N GLN A 120 -10.90 0.44 13.23
CA GLN A 120 -10.49 0.64 11.84
C GLN A 120 -10.48 -0.66 11.03
N THR A 121 -10.07 -1.76 11.63
CA THR A 121 -10.00 -3.07 10.97
C THR A 121 -11.28 -3.87 11.08
N LYS A 122 -12.32 -3.32 11.73
CA LYS A 122 -13.57 -4.04 12.05
C LYS A 122 -13.30 -5.37 12.80
N GLY A 123 -12.23 -5.40 13.59
CA GLY A 123 -11.81 -6.58 14.35
C GLY A 123 -11.15 -7.69 13.53
N LYS A 124 -10.69 -7.40 12.31
CA LYS A 124 -10.03 -8.38 11.44
C LYS A 124 -8.65 -7.87 11.04
N ILE A 125 -7.62 -8.65 11.29
CA ILE A 125 -6.27 -8.48 10.76
C ILE A 125 -5.93 -9.78 10.04
N HIS A 126 -5.56 -9.68 8.77
CA HIS A 126 -5.06 -10.80 7.99
C HIS A 126 -3.54 -10.83 8.15
N LEU A 127 -3.04 -11.93 8.68
CA LEU A 127 -1.62 -12.23 8.82
C LEU A 127 -1.16 -13.11 7.66
#